data_5551a873c7e30b103aae29e1e52c5f44
#
_entry.id   5551a873c7e30b103aae29e1e52c5f44
#
_cell.length_a   1.000
_cell.length_b   1.000
_cell.length_c   1.000
_cell.angle_alpha   90.00
_cell.angle_beta   90.00
_cell.angle_gamma   90.00
#
_symmetry.space_group_name_H-M   'P 1'
#
loop_
_entity.id
_entity.type
_entity.pdbx_description
1 polymer ?
#
loop_
_entity_poly.entity_id
_entity_poly.type
_entity_poly.pdbx_seq_one_letter_code
_entity_poly.pdbx_strand_id
1 'polypeptide(L)'
;MKNVKSSFKYIFLSIISIVSIFPFIWMLIGMTNKSVDVSKGSLIPGTQLLQNMQNLFNSDLNFSTSLWNSAKITIITTILALIVASFAGYGFEIYRNKARDRVFNILLLSMMIPFAALMIPLFKMFSTFKVFGLNTAAAVIIPSISTAFLIFFFRQNTKSFPKDILEAGRIDGLNEFQIFTRIYVPTMKSTYAAAAIITFMSSWNNYMWPLIALQSPENRTVPLIISTMGSSYSPDYGMIMAGIVIATLPTAIVFFLMQKHFVAGMLGSVKG
;
A
#
# COMPACT_ATOMS: atom_id res chain seq x y z
N MET A 1 -11.95 -34.33 -25.66
CA MET A 1 -10.89 -33.98 -24.68
C MET A 1 -10.74 -32.48 -24.41
N LYS A 2 -10.88 -31.56 -25.38
CA LYS A 2 -10.80 -30.10 -25.16
C LYS A 2 -11.87 -29.58 -24.17
N ASN A 3 -13.10 -30.02 -24.27
CA ASN A 3 -14.21 -29.56 -23.40
C ASN A 3 -14.06 -30.01 -21.93
N VAL A 4 -13.56 -31.21 -21.69
CA VAL A 4 -13.37 -31.73 -20.30
C VAL A 4 -12.27 -30.93 -19.58
N LYS A 5 -11.15 -30.60 -20.27
CA LYS A 5 -10.09 -29.75 -19.72
C LYS A 5 -10.60 -28.33 -19.43
N SER A 6 -11.48 -27.82 -20.30
CA SER A 6 -12.08 -26.49 -20.10
C SER A 6 -13.03 -26.49 -18.90
N SER A 7 -13.91 -27.50 -18.76
CA SER A 7 -14.82 -27.63 -17.62
C SER A 7 -14.08 -27.75 -16.29
N PHE A 8 -13.05 -28.59 -16.23
CA PHE A 8 -12.20 -28.71 -15.04
C PHE A 8 -11.55 -27.37 -14.63
N LYS A 9 -11.02 -26.62 -15.61
CA LYS A 9 -10.44 -25.30 -15.37
C LYS A 9 -11.46 -24.33 -14.76
N TYR A 10 -12.68 -24.27 -15.30
CA TYR A 10 -13.71 -23.36 -14.77
C TYR A 10 -14.22 -23.77 -13.40
N ILE A 11 -14.41 -25.08 -13.15
CA ILE A 11 -14.79 -25.59 -11.82
C ILE A 11 -13.70 -25.21 -10.79
N PHE A 12 -12.44 -25.47 -11.11
CA PHE A 12 -11.31 -25.14 -10.23
C PHE A 12 -11.23 -23.64 -9.94
N LEU A 13 -11.35 -22.80 -10.98
CA LEU A 13 -11.34 -21.33 -10.81
C LEU A 13 -12.55 -20.85 -9.98
N SER A 14 -13.73 -21.44 -10.17
CA SER A 14 -14.92 -21.09 -9.39
C SER A 14 -14.74 -21.44 -7.91
N ILE A 15 -14.22 -22.61 -7.61
CA ILE A 15 -13.95 -23.01 -6.21
C ILE A 15 -12.96 -22.04 -5.55
N ILE A 16 -11.84 -21.74 -6.22
CA ILE A 16 -10.86 -20.78 -5.70
C ILE A 16 -11.49 -19.41 -5.49
N SER A 17 -12.31 -18.94 -6.44
CA SER A 17 -12.98 -17.65 -6.33
C SER A 17 -13.92 -17.60 -5.12
N ILE A 18 -14.72 -18.65 -4.91
CA ILE A 18 -15.64 -18.74 -3.75
C ILE A 18 -14.83 -18.72 -2.44
N VAL A 19 -13.77 -19.53 -2.34
CA VAL A 19 -12.92 -19.59 -1.15
C VAL A 19 -12.26 -18.22 -0.90
N SER A 20 -11.82 -17.52 -1.95
CA SER A 20 -11.17 -16.20 -1.82
C SER A 20 -12.14 -15.09 -1.41
N ILE A 21 -13.41 -15.18 -1.81
CA ILE A 21 -14.44 -14.18 -1.47
C ILE A 21 -15.04 -14.44 -0.09
N PHE A 22 -15.03 -15.70 0.37
CA PHE A 22 -15.65 -16.11 1.63
C PHE A 22 -15.26 -15.25 2.85
N PRO A 23 -13.98 -14.93 3.12
CA PRO A 23 -13.60 -14.10 4.27
C PRO A 23 -14.25 -12.71 4.23
N PHE A 24 -14.39 -12.13 3.05
CA PHE A 24 -15.02 -10.80 2.89
C PHE A 24 -16.53 -10.87 3.17
N ILE A 25 -17.21 -11.92 2.67
CA ILE A 25 -18.62 -12.13 2.97
C ILE A 25 -18.81 -12.34 4.47
N TRP A 26 -17.95 -13.14 5.10
CA TRP A 26 -18.03 -13.40 6.53
C TRP A 26 -17.82 -12.13 7.38
N MET A 27 -16.89 -11.25 7.01
CA MET A 27 -16.73 -9.95 7.67
C MET A 27 -17.97 -9.07 7.53
N LEU A 28 -18.57 -9.01 6.33
CA LEU A 28 -19.81 -8.26 6.06
C LEU A 28 -21.00 -8.79 6.87
N ILE A 29 -21.12 -10.09 7.03
CA ILE A 29 -22.14 -10.71 7.88
C ILE A 29 -21.82 -10.45 9.36
N GLY A 30 -20.56 -10.65 9.77
CA GLY A 30 -20.10 -10.49 11.14
C GLY A 30 -20.35 -9.09 11.70
N MET A 31 -20.16 -8.03 10.88
CA MET A 31 -20.45 -6.65 11.32
C MET A 31 -21.94 -6.40 11.62
N THR A 32 -22.84 -7.28 11.17
CA THR A 32 -24.27 -7.20 11.46
C THR A 32 -24.70 -8.01 12.69
N ASN A 33 -23.78 -8.79 13.25
CA ASN A 33 -24.07 -9.77 14.31
C ASN A 33 -23.60 -9.30 15.68
N LYS A 34 -24.15 -9.95 16.74
CA LYS A 34 -23.63 -9.82 18.10
C LYS A 34 -22.26 -10.51 18.20
N SER A 35 -21.43 -10.06 19.12
CA SER A 35 -20.10 -10.63 19.39
C SER A 35 -20.12 -12.15 19.58
N VAL A 36 -21.12 -12.67 20.31
CA VAL A 36 -21.30 -14.13 20.55
C VAL A 36 -21.60 -14.90 19.26
N ASP A 37 -22.41 -14.33 18.35
CA ASP A 37 -22.79 -15.00 17.10
C ASP A 37 -21.59 -15.01 16.13
N VAL A 38 -20.80 -13.93 16.10
CA VAL A 38 -19.55 -13.89 15.34
C VAL A 38 -18.56 -14.95 15.85
N SER A 39 -18.41 -15.09 17.18
CA SER A 39 -17.48 -16.08 17.75
C SER A 39 -17.93 -17.53 17.52
N LYS A 40 -19.24 -17.77 17.32
CA LYS A 40 -19.79 -19.08 16.91
C LYS A 40 -19.68 -19.34 15.40
N GLY A 41 -19.18 -18.38 14.61
CA GLY A 41 -19.05 -18.51 13.16
C GLY A 41 -20.39 -18.40 12.41
N SER A 42 -21.40 -17.70 12.95
CA SER A 42 -22.69 -17.51 12.29
C SER A 42 -22.53 -16.86 10.91
N LEU A 43 -23.15 -17.47 9.90
CA LEU A 43 -23.23 -16.95 8.53
C LEU A 43 -24.59 -16.32 8.21
N ILE A 44 -25.45 -16.16 9.22
CA ILE A 44 -26.76 -15.52 9.06
C ILE A 44 -26.61 -14.05 9.46
N PRO A 45 -27.00 -13.10 8.58
CA PRO A 45 -26.96 -11.67 8.92
C PRO A 45 -27.84 -11.36 10.13
N GLY A 46 -27.31 -10.56 11.05
CA GLY A 46 -28.03 -10.08 12.23
C GLY A 46 -28.58 -8.66 12.06
N THR A 47 -28.99 -8.04 13.16
CA THR A 47 -29.57 -6.69 13.21
C THR A 47 -28.72 -5.67 13.96
N GLN A 48 -27.46 -6.03 14.29
CA GLN A 48 -26.62 -5.22 15.16
C GLN A 48 -25.70 -4.23 14.40
N LEU A 49 -25.86 -4.07 13.08
CA LEU A 49 -25.00 -3.21 12.28
C LEU A 49 -24.84 -1.80 12.86
N LEU A 50 -25.98 -1.14 13.17
CA LEU A 50 -25.97 0.23 13.69
C LEU A 50 -25.31 0.29 15.07
N GLN A 51 -25.60 -0.68 15.93
CA GLN A 51 -25.01 -0.74 17.27
C GLN A 51 -23.50 -0.96 17.20
N ASN A 52 -23.04 -1.88 16.37
CA ASN A 52 -21.60 -2.15 16.20
C ASN A 52 -20.85 -0.93 15.63
N MET A 53 -21.47 -0.19 14.69
CA MET A 53 -20.94 1.06 14.18
C MET A 53 -20.89 2.14 15.26
N GLN A 54 -21.95 2.31 16.06
CA GLN A 54 -21.97 3.26 17.18
C GLN A 54 -20.91 2.90 18.22
N ASN A 55 -20.80 1.63 18.59
CA ASN A 55 -19.76 1.16 19.52
C ASN A 55 -18.37 1.49 19.01
N LEU A 56 -18.11 1.29 17.70
CA LEU A 56 -16.83 1.55 17.07
C LEU A 56 -16.45 3.05 17.14
N PHE A 57 -17.36 3.91 16.71
CA PHE A 57 -17.07 5.36 16.61
C PHE A 57 -17.13 6.09 17.95
N ASN A 58 -17.88 5.58 18.92
CA ASN A 58 -17.99 6.15 20.27
C ASN A 58 -17.00 5.52 21.27
N SER A 59 -16.20 4.54 20.83
CA SER A 59 -15.19 3.92 21.69
C SER A 59 -14.04 4.89 22.02
N ASP A 60 -13.41 4.70 23.17
CA ASP A 60 -12.21 5.45 23.60
C ASP A 60 -10.99 5.17 22.70
N LEU A 61 -11.13 4.31 21.69
CA LEU A 61 -10.06 3.93 20.76
C LEU A 61 -9.76 5.00 19.69
N ASN A 62 -10.57 6.07 19.60
CA ASN A 62 -10.39 7.15 18.64
C ASN A 62 -10.32 6.66 17.17
N PHE A 63 -11.21 5.73 16.78
CA PHE A 63 -11.19 5.10 15.46
C PHE A 63 -11.24 6.12 14.31
N SER A 64 -12.04 7.18 14.41
CA SER A 64 -12.13 8.27 13.43
C SER A 64 -10.77 8.97 13.23
N THR A 65 -10.08 9.28 14.32
CA THR A 65 -8.74 9.90 14.28
C THR A 65 -7.73 8.98 13.63
N SER A 66 -7.80 7.67 13.90
CA SER A 66 -6.92 6.68 13.31
C SER A 66 -7.17 6.48 11.80
N LEU A 67 -8.42 6.58 11.34
CA LEU A 67 -8.75 6.62 9.91
C LEU A 67 -8.10 7.83 9.23
N TRP A 68 -8.22 9.00 9.83
CA TRP A 68 -7.60 10.22 9.33
C TRP A 68 -6.06 10.13 9.31
N ASN A 69 -5.45 9.60 10.36
CA ASN A 69 -4.01 9.38 10.43
C ASN A 69 -3.54 8.42 9.34
N SER A 70 -4.23 7.29 9.16
CA SER A 70 -3.92 6.32 8.10
C SER A 70 -4.06 6.95 6.72
N ALA A 71 -5.13 7.69 6.45
CA ALA A 71 -5.34 8.38 5.19
C ALA A 71 -4.24 9.42 4.91
N LYS A 72 -3.97 10.29 5.87
CA LYS A 72 -2.93 11.31 5.79
C LYS A 72 -1.54 10.70 5.53
N ILE A 73 -1.13 9.72 6.35
CA ILE A 73 0.18 9.07 6.21
C ILE A 73 0.28 8.38 4.86
N THR A 74 -0.73 7.61 4.46
CA THR A 74 -0.71 6.84 3.22
C THR A 74 -0.69 7.72 1.98
N ILE A 75 -1.53 8.78 1.92
CA ILE A 75 -1.58 9.69 0.78
C ILE A 75 -0.26 10.43 0.62
N ILE A 76 0.27 11.00 1.71
CA ILE A 76 1.53 11.75 1.68
C ILE A 76 2.69 10.81 1.30
N THR A 77 2.77 9.63 1.91
CA THR A 77 3.80 8.63 1.57
C THR A 77 3.72 8.25 0.10
N THR A 78 2.52 7.95 -0.41
CA THR A 78 2.34 7.55 -1.80
C THR A 78 2.81 8.63 -2.76
N ILE A 79 2.38 9.88 -2.57
CA ILE A 79 2.76 11.00 -3.43
C ILE A 79 4.28 11.20 -3.41
N LEU A 80 4.87 11.32 -2.22
CA LEU A 80 6.31 11.58 -2.07
C LEU A 80 7.15 10.40 -2.59
N ALA A 81 6.75 9.16 -2.31
CA ALA A 81 7.45 7.98 -2.80
C ALA A 81 7.44 7.87 -4.33
N LEU A 82 6.31 8.17 -4.98
CA LEU A 82 6.23 8.20 -6.44
C LEU A 82 7.15 9.26 -7.03
N ILE A 83 7.17 10.46 -6.46
CA ILE A 83 8.05 11.54 -6.90
C ILE A 83 9.52 11.11 -6.77
N VAL A 84 9.94 10.72 -5.57
CA VAL A 84 11.34 10.38 -5.30
C VAL A 84 11.80 9.18 -6.13
N ALA A 85 11.01 8.11 -6.15
CA ALA A 85 11.39 6.88 -6.83
C ALA A 85 11.38 7.02 -8.35
N SER A 86 10.45 7.79 -8.92
CA SER A 86 10.42 8.03 -10.37
C SER A 86 11.59 8.89 -10.84
N PHE A 87 11.93 9.95 -10.11
CA PHE A 87 13.14 10.74 -10.40
C PHE A 87 14.40 9.88 -10.31
N ALA A 88 14.53 9.07 -9.26
CA ALA A 88 15.68 8.19 -9.10
C ALA A 88 15.73 7.11 -10.21
N GLY A 89 14.62 6.43 -10.48
CA GLY A 89 14.54 5.40 -11.53
C GLY A 89 14.83 5.95 -12.92
N TYR A 90 14.28 7.13 -13.26
CA TYR A 90 14.60 7.88 -14.48
C TYR A 90 16.08 8.21 -14.54
N GLY A 91 16.64 8.80 -13.49
CA GLY A 91 18.05 9.19 -13.42
C GLY A 91 19.02 8.01 -13.57
N PHE A 92 18.70 6.86 -12.95
CA PHE A 92 19.53 5.66 -13.07
C PHE A 92 19.49 5.03 -14.47
N GLU A 93 18.39 5.16 -15.23
CA GLU A 93 18.27 4.54 -16.55
C GLU A 93 18.66 5.49 -17.69
N ILE A 94 18.17 6.73 -17.69
CA ILE A 94 18.43 7.68 -18.79
C ILE A 94 19.86 8.18 -18.78
N TYR A 95 20.41 8.44 -17.59
CA TYR A 95 21.81 8.89 -17.45
C TYR A 95 22.76 7.76 -17.04
N ARG A 96 22.52 6.57 -17.56
CA ARG A 96 23.24 5.35 -17.20
C ARG A 96 24.74 5.46 -17.43
N ASN A 97 25.54 5.09 -16.43
CA ASN A 97 26.98 4.90 -16.51
C ASN A 97 27.44 3.87 -15.45
N LYS A 98 28.72 3.44 -15.55
CA LYS A 98 29.29 2.43 -14.64
C LYS A 98 29.21 2.79 -13.15
N ALA A 99 29.36 4.07 -12.80
CA ALA A 99 29.27 4.51 -11.42
C ALA A 99 27.85 4.42 -10.89
N ARG A 100 26.85 4.91 -11.66
CA ARG A 100 25.43 4.80 -11.31
C ARG A 100 24.94 3.37 -11.22
N ASP A 101 25.40 2.49 -12.12
CA ASP A 101 25.09 1.06 -12.04
C ASP A 101 25.64 0.43 -10.75
N ARG A 102 26.83 0.82 -10.28
CA ARG A 102 27.36 0.34 -8.99
C ARG A 102 26.51 0.81 -7.81
N VAL A 103 26.15 2.11 -7.76
CA VAL A 103 25.26 2.65 -6.71
C VAL A 103 23.92 1.94 -6.73
N PHE A 104 23.35 1.73 -7.91
CA PHE A 104 22.08 1.01 -8.04
C PHE A 104 22.18 -0.44 -7.56
N ASN A 105 23.28 -1.14 -7.85
CA ASN A 105 23.48 -2.51 -7.37
C ASN A 105 23.61 -2.55 -5.84
N ILE A 106 24.27 -1.57 -5.21
CA ILE A 106 24.32 -1.45 -3.74
C ILE A 106 22.90 -1.23 -3.18
N LEU A 107 22.11 -0.38 -3.83
CA LEU A 107 20.72 -0.16 -3.46
C LEU A 107 19.90 -1.45 -3.56
N LEU A 108 20.10 -2.28 -4.60
CA LEU A 108 19.45 -3.58 -4.70
C LEU A 108 19.89 -4.55 -3.59
N LEU A 109 21.17 -4.55 -3.23
CA LEU A 109 21.67 -5.37 -2.12
C LEU A 109 21.02 -4.99 -0.78
N SER A 110 20.65 -3.71 -0.58
CA SER A 110 19.95 -3.29 0.63
C SER A 110 18.57 -3.94 0.79
N MET A 111 17.92 -4.39 -0.29
CA MET A 111 16.65 -5.13 -0.22
C MET A 111 16.78 -6.52 0.42
N MET A 112 17.99 -7.06 0.50
CA MET A 112 18.22 -8.34 1.17
C MET A 112 18.18 -8.22 2.71
N ILE A 113 18.26 -6.99 3.25
CA ILE A 113 18.20 -6.76 4.68
C ILE A 113 16.72 -6.81 5.11
N PRO A 114 16.32 -7.76 5.97
CA PRO A 114 14.96 -7.84 6.45
C PRO A 114 14.59 -6.60 7.26
N PHE A 115 13.40 -6.04 7.02
CA PHE A 115 12.95 -4.82 7.70
C PHE A 115 13.00 -4.94 9.23
N ALA A 116 12.70 -6.13 9.77
CA ALA A 116 12.77 -6.40 11.20
C ALA A 116 14.16 -6.09 11.82
N ALA A 117 15.24 -6.33 11.07
CA ALA A 117 16.60 -6.00 11.53
C ALA A 117 16.87 -4.49 11.55
N LEU A 118 16.15 -3.72 10.75
CA LEU A 118 16.30 -2.26 10.68
C LEU A 118 15.48 -1.53 11.75
N MET A 119 14.52 -2.18 12.41
CA MET A 119 13.61 -1.51 13.35
C MET A 119 14.32 -0.86 14.52
N ILE A 120 15.30 -1.54 15.13
CA ILE A 120 16.07 -1.00 16.27
C ILE A 120 16.94 0.20 15.86
N PRO A 121 17.75 0.11 14.78
CA PRO A 121 18.48 1.27 14.26
C PRO A 121 17.57 2.45 13.91
N LEU A 122 16.44 2.21 13.26
CA LEU A 122 15.46 3.25 12.91
C LEU A 122 14.88 3.88 14.18
N PHE A 123 14.48 3.08 15.17
CA PHE A 123 13.99 3.59 16.45
C PHE A 123 15.00 4.52 17.11
N LYS A 124 16.27 4.10 17.23
CA LYS A 124 17.34 4.92 17.79
C LYS A 124 17.52 6.23 16.99
N MET A 125 17.49 6.17 15.68
CA MET A 125 17.62 7.34 14.82
C MET A 125 16.47 8.32 15.06
N PHE A 126 15.21 7.84 15.00
CA PHE A 126 14.04 8.70 15.16
C PHE A 126 13.83 9.17 16.60
N SER A 127 14.36 8.48 17.62
CA SER A 127 14.34 8.96 19.02
C SER A 127 15.17 10.20 19.27
N THR A 128 16.16 10.49 18.39
CA THR A 128 17.01 11.70 18.50
C THR A 128 16.40 12.94 17.85
N PHE A 129 15.43 12.78 16.95
CA PHE A 129 14.79 13.92 16.27
C PHE A 129 13.68 14.53 17.14
N LYS A 130 13.72 15.85 17.31
CA LYS A 130 12.71 16.57 18.10
C LYS A 130 11.40 16.81 17.33
N VAL A 131 11.50 17.16 16.04
CA VAL A 131 10.34 17.59 15.21
C VAL A 131 9.78 16.46 14.37
N PHE A 132 10.63 15.62 13.79
CA PHE A 132 10.25 14.50 12.91
C PHE A 132 10.45 13.15 13.58
N GLY A 133 10.60 13.15 14.92
CA GLY A 133 10.92 11.99 15.72
C GLY A 133 9.74 11.04 15.94
N LEU A 134 9.96 10.11 16.86
CA LEU A 134 8.93 9.15 17.26
C LEU A 134 7.62 9.84 17.63
N ASN A 135 6.54 9.11 17.51
CA ASN A 135 5.18 9.58 17.79
C ASN A 135 4.69 10.69 16.86
N THR A 136 5.24 10.79 15.64
CA THR A 136 4.79 11.71 14.60
C THR A 136 4.49 10.97 13.29
N ALA A 137 3.62 11.53 12.46
CA ALA A 137 3.37 11.01 11.11
C ALA A 137 4.67 10.98 10.28
N ALA A 138 5.56 11.96 10.46
CA ALA A 138 6.82 12.04 9.76
C ALA A 138 7.75 10.85 10.04
N ALA A 139 7.76 10.31 11.26
CA ALA A 139 8.51 9.11 11.60
C ALA A 139 8.10 7.88 10.75
N VAL A 140 6.84 7.82 10.30
CA VAL A 140 6.34 6.73 9.45
C VAL A 140 6.54 7.05 7.96
N ILE A 141 6.34 8.29 7.56
CA ILE A 141 6.44 8.75 6.17
C ILE A 141 7.89 8.70 5.67
N ILE A 142 8.82 9.31 6.39
CA ILE A 142 10.21 9.52 5.92
C ILE A 142 10.92 8.22 5.53
N PRO A 143 10.89 7.12 6.31
CA PRO A 143 11.54 5.87 5.91
C PRO A 143 10.88 5.21 4.69
N SER A 144 9.63 5.57 4.40
CA SER A 144 8.80 4.92 3.38
C SER A 144 8.83 5.63 2.02
N ILE A 145 9.36 6.86 1.92
CA ILE A 145 9.36 7.64 0.68
C ILE A 145 10.46 7.24 -0.32
N SER A 146 11.51 6.55 0.13
CA SER A 146 12.64 6.16 -0.72
C SER A 146 12.95 4.69 -0.56
N THR A 147 12.09 3.83 -1.11
CA THR A 147 12.31 2.39 -1.06
C THR A 147 13.08 1.89 -2.28
N ALA A 148 14.06 1.01 -2.06
CA ALA A 148 14.86 0.42 -3.12
C ALA A 148 13.99 -0.32 -4.16
N PHE A 149 12.92 -0.99 -3.70
CA PHE A 149 11.96 -1.68 -4.57
C PHE A 149 11.28 -0.72 -5.55
N LEU A 150 10.80 0.45 -5.08
CA LEU A 150 10.06 1.37 -5.95
C LEU A 150 10.99 2.05 -6.96
N ILE A 151 12.24 2.36 -6.55
CA ILE A 151 13.27 2.87 -7.46
C ILE A 151 13.61 1.83 -8.53
N PHE A 152 13.79 0.56 -8.12
CA PHE A 152 13.98 -0.56 -9.05
C PHE A 152 12.81 -0.69 -10.02
N PHE A 153 11.57 -0.63 -9.52
CA PHE A 153 10.36 -0.74 -10.33
C PHE A 153 10.31 0.35 -11.41
N PHE A 154 10.56 1.62 -11.06
CA PHE A 154 10.61 2.70 -12.04
C PHE A 154 11.75 2.52 -13.03
N ARG A 155 12.96 2.17 -12.58
CA ARG A 155 14.09 1.94 -13.48
C ARG A 155 13.80 0.84 -14.49
N GLN A 156 13.21 -0.28 -14.07
CA GLN A 156 12.89 -1.40 -14.98
C GLN A 156 11.86 -1.00 -16.03
N ASN A 157 10.83 -0.26 -15.64
CA ASN A 157 9.82 0.23 -16.58
C ASN A 157 10.41 1.30 -17.52
N THR A 158 11.36 2.12 -17.05
CA THR A 158 12.03 3.13 -17.89
C THR A 158 12.89 2.51 -18.98
N LYS A 159 13.33 1.26 -18.86
CA LYS A 159 14.08 0.56 -19.95
C LYS A 159 13.28 0.43 -21.24
N SER A 160 11.97 0.29 -21.14
CA SER A 160 11.07 0.20 -22.30
C SER A 160 10.64 1.57 -22.83
N PHE A 161 11.08 2.65 -22.20
CA PHE A 161 10.74 4.00 -22.64
C PHE A 161 11.49 4.37 -23.93
N PRO A 162 10.79 4.87 -24.98
CA PRO A 162 11.41 5.28 -26.23
C PRO A 162 12.34 6.48 -26.03
N LYS A 163 13.65 6.28 -26.16
CA LYS A 163 14.65 7.34 -25.93
C LYS A 163 14.60 8.44 -26.98
N ASP A 164 14.19 8.11 -28.21
CA ASP A 164 14.07 9.06 -29.32
C ASP A 164 13.13 10.23 -28.97
N ILE A 165 12.09 9.98 -28.16
CA ILE A 165 11.17 11.03 -27.71
C ILE A 165 11.87 12.04 -26.77
N LEU A 166 12.84 11.58 -25.98
CA LEU A 166 13.64 12.48 -25.13
C LEU A 166 14.59 13.36 -25.96
N GLU A 167 15.19 12.75 -27.01
CA GLU A 167 16.08 13.47 -27.90
C GLU A 167 15.31 14.51 -28.72
N ALA A 168 14.13 14.17 -29.23
CA ALA A 168 13.24 15.14 -29.88
C ALA A 168 12.90 16.31 -28.94
N GLY A 169 12.55 16.04 -27.67
CA GLY A 169 12.28 17.08 -26.67
C GLY A 169 13.50 18.00 -26.43
N ARG A 170 14.73 17.45 -26.47
CA ARG A 170 15.95 18.26 -26.35
C ARG A 170 16.17 19.15 -27.57
N ILE A 171 15.89 18.63 -28.79
CA ILE A 171 15.96 19.40 -30.03
C ILE A 171 14.93 20.55 -30.01
N ASP A 172 13.74 20.30 -29.45
CA ASP A 172 12.69 21.31 -29.27
C ASP A 172 13.01 22.35 -28.15
N GLY A 173 14.19 22.26 -27.52
CA GLY A 173 14.66 23.21 -26.51
C GLY A 173 14.09 22.99 -25.11
N LEU A 174 13.48 21.85 -24.83
CA LEU A 174 13.04 21.52 -23.48
C LEU A 174 14.22 21.19 -22.55
N ASN A 175 14.20 21.75 -21.33
CA ASN A 175 15.16 21.34 -20.31
C ASN A 175 14.79 19.98 -19.70
N GLU A 176 15.73 19.34 -19.00
CA GLU A 176 15.55 17.97 -18.46
C GLU A 176 14.37 17.85 -17.50
N PHE A 177 14.06 18.89 -16.72
CA PHE A 177 12.89 18.88 -15.84
C PHE A 177 11.58 18.96 -16.63
N GLN A 178 11.55 19.72 -17.71
CA GLN A 178 10.40 19.79 -18.62
C GLN A 178 10.23 18.47 -19.39
N ILE A 179 11.31 17.83 -19.84
CA ILE A 179 11.29 16.50 -20.46
C ILE A 179 10.70 15.49 -19.46
N PHE A 180 11.20 15.48 -18.22
CA PHE A 180 10.67 14.58 -17.19
C PHE A 180 9.17 14.80 -16.95
N THR A 181 8.75 16.06 -16.72
CA THR A 181 7.37 16.35 -16.30
C THR A 181 6.37 16.33 -17.45
N ARG A 182 6.76 16.79 -18.66
CA ARG A 182 5.84 16.93 -19.81
C ARG A 182 5.86 15.75 -20.77
N ILE A 183 6.95 14.97 -20.79
CA ILE A 183 7.09 13.83 -21.70
C ILE A 183 7.10 12.52 -20.94
N TYR A 184 8.05 12.33 -20.00
CA TYR A 184 8.22 11.05 -19.31
C TYR A 184 7.02 10.70 -18.42
N VAL A 185 6.63 11.58 -17.50
CA VAL A 185 5.53 11.31 -16.55
C VAL A 185 4.22 10.95 -17.27
N PRO A 186 3.74 11.75 -18.25
CA PRO A 186 2.50 11.41 -18.97
C PRO A 186 2.59 10.10 -19.77
N THR A 187 3.75 9.81 -20.36
CA THR A 187 3.96 8.57 -21.14
C THR A 187 3.95 7.34 -20.21
N MET A 188 4.48 7.47 -19.00
CA MET A 188 4.59 6.40 -18.00
C MET A 188 3.38 6.28 -17.08
N LYS A 189 2.22 6.85 -17.44
CA LYS A 189 1.01 6.88 -16.58
C LYS A 189 0.59 5.52 -16.04
N SER A 190 0.71 4.46 -16.81
CA SER A 190 0.37 3.09 -16.36
C SER A 190 1.35 2.59 -15.29
N THR A 191 2.64 2.90 -15.44
CA THR A 191 3.66 2.60 -14.43
C THR A 191 3.41 3.37 -13.13
N TYR A 192 3.08 4.67 -13.23
CA TYR A 192 2.70 5.46 -12.05
C TYR A 192 1.46 4.92 -11.35
N ALA A 193 0.45 4.50 -12.10
CA ALA A 193 -0.75 3.90 -11.52
C ALA A 193 -0.45 2.59 -10.80
N ALA A 194 0.35 1.70 -11.39
CA ALA A 194 0.78 0.47 -10.74
C ALA A 194 1.61 0.75 -9.47
N ALA A 195 2.57 1.66 -9.55
CA ALA A 195 3.38 2.10 -8.41
C ALA A 195 2.53 2.72 -7.29
N ALA A 196 1.51 3.53 -7.65
CA ALA A 196 0.58 4.14 -6.69
C ALA A 196 -0.22 3.10 -5.93
N ILE A 197 -0.77 2.08 -6.60
CA ILE A 197 -1.49 0.98 -5.95
C ILE A 197 -0.57 0.25 -4.97
N ILE A 198 0.62 -0.17 -5.42
CA ILE A 198 1.59 -0.91 -4.60
C ILE A 198 1.95 -0.11 -3.35
N THR A 199 2.28 1.17 -3.52
CA THR A 199 2.72 2.04 -2.42
C THR A 199 1.58 2.36 -1.47
N PHE A 200 0.39 2.67 -2.01
CA PHE A 200 -0.81 2.92 -1.20
C PHE A 200 -1.15 1.72 -0.32
N MET A 201 -1.25 0.52 -0.92
CA MET A 201 -1.58 -0.71 -0.18
C MET A 201 -0.52 -1.05 0.86
N SER A 202 0.77 -0.90 0.53
CA SER A 202 1.86 -1.13 1.46
C SER A 202 1.84 -0.16 2.64
N SER A 203 1.56 1.13 2.39
CA SER A 203 1.50 2.16 3.43
C SER A 203 0.23 2.04 4.28
N TRP A 204 -0.94 1.81 3.65
CA TRP A 204 -2.21 1.66 4.36
C TRP A 204 -2.21 0.47 5.31
N ASN A 205 -1.66 -0.67 4.89
CA ASN A 205 -1.60 -1.89 5.69
C ASN A 205 -0.35 -1.99 6.56
N ASN A 206 0.48 -0.92 6.63
CA ASN A 206 1.69 -0.95 7.43
C ASN A 206 1.35 -1.02 8.92
N TYR A 207 1.84 -2.07 9.58
CA TYR A 207 1.61 -2.35 10.99
C TYR A 207 2.91 -2.28 11.80
N MET A 208 3.96 -2.95 11.32
CA MET A 208 5.16 -3.22 12.11
C MET A 208 5.90 -1.95 12.54
N TRP A 209 6.14 -1.03 11.62
CA TRP A 209 6.84 0.21 11.95
C TRP A 209 5.97 1.21 12.72
N PRO A 210 4.72 1.47 12.34
CA PRO A 210 3.79 2.27 13.15
C PRO A 210 3.63 1.76 14.58
N LEU A 211 3.64 0.45 14.83
CA LEU A 211 3.56 -0.12 16.19
C LEU A 211 4.69 0.36 17.10
N ILE A 212 5.88 0.56 16.53
CA ILE A 212 7.06 1.01 17.28
C ILE A 212 7.14 2.54 17.29
N ALA A 213 6.82 3.17 16.17
CA ALA A 213 7.01 4.60 15.97
C ALA A 213 5.91 5.47 16.56
N LEU A 214 4.64 4.97 16.63
CA LEU A 214 3.47 5.73 17.07
C LEU A 214 2.97 5.21 18.42
N GLN A 215 3.44 5.81 19.49
CA GLN A 215 3.20 5.34 20.87
C GLN A 215 1.90 5.87 21.47
N SER A 216 1.54 7.13 21.17
CA SER A 216 0.33 7.76 21.72
C SER A 216 -0.94 7.31 21.00
N PRO A 217 -2.06 7.09 21.70
CA PRO A 217 -3.32 6.65 21.11
C PRO A 217 -3.82 7.55 19.97
N GLU A 218 -3.66 8.86 20.09
CA GLU A 218 -4.10 9.87 19.12
C GLU A 218 -3.32 9.83 17.79
N ASN A 219 -2.13 9.23 17.77
CA ASN A 219 -1.30 9.13 16.57
C ASN A 219 -1.39 7.77 15.86
N ARG A 220 -2.12 6.82 16.45
CA ARG A 220 -2.25 5.47 15.89
C ARG A 220 -2.93 5.45 14.54
N THR A 221 -2.55 4.46 13.74
CA THR A 221 -3.17 4.12 12.46
C THR A 221 -4.24 3.04 12.63
N VAL A 222 -5.10 2.86 11.64
CA VAL A 222 -6.19 1.87 11.67
C VAL A 222 -5.70 0.45 11.94
N PRO A 223 -4.63 -0.07 11.31
CA PRO A 223 -4.13 -1.41 11.62
C PRO A 223 -3.75 -1.59 13.10
N LEU A 224 -3.21 -0.55 13.74
CA LEU A 224 -2.89 -0.58 15.17
C LEU A 224 -4.14 -0.65 16.05
N ILE A 225 -5.15 0.15 15.74
CA ILE A 225 -6.40 0.15 16.50
C ILE A 225 -7.12 -1.20 16.39
N ILE A 226 -7.24 -1.76 15.19
CA ILE A 226 -7.85 -3.08 14.98
C ILE A 226 -7.12 -4.16 15.79
N SER A 227 -5.79 -4.14 15.79
CA SER A 227 -4.98 -5.06 16.59
C SER A 227 -5.23 -4.89 18.09
N THR A 228 -5.37 -3.65 18.56
CA THR A 228 -5.67 -3.35 19.99
C THR A 228 -7.06 -3.88 20.38
N MET A 229 -8.08 -3.71 19.52
CA MET A 229 -9.44 -4.23 19.74
C MET A 229 -9.44 -5.74 19.91
N GLY A 230 -8.67 -6.46 19.08
CA GLY A 230 -8.58 -7.93 19.16
C GLY A 230 -7.82 -8.44 20.37
N SER A 231 -6.99 -7.60 21.02
CA SER A 231 -6.17 -7.96 22.17
C SER A 231 -6.83 -7.67 23.51
N SER A 232 -8.06 -7.15 23.55
CA SER A 232 -8.80 -6.86 24.78
C SER A 232 -9.21 -8.16 25.49
N TYR A 233 -9.39 -8.09 26.81
CA TYR A 233 -9.81 -9.25 27.62
C TYR A 233 -11.20 -9.79 27.22
N SER A 234 -12.10 -8.90 26.76
CA SER A 234 -13.43 -9.26 26.25
C SER A 234 -13.66 -8.54 24.91
N PRO A 235 -13.18 -9.12 23.79
CA PRO A 235 -13.30 -8.46 22.49
C PRO A 235 -14.75 -8.41 22.02
N ASP A 236 -15.20 -7.26 21.54
CA ASP A 236 -16.46 -7.13 20.81
C ASP A 236 -16.22 -7.47 19.32
N TYR A 237 -16.43 -8.72 18.96
CA TYR A 237 -16.19 -9.19 17.60
C TYR A 237 -17.10 -8.53 16.57
N GLY A 238 -18.33 -8.12 16.93
CA GLY A 238 -19.21 -7.38 16.02
C GLY A 238 -18.63 -6.01 15.67
N MET A 239 -18.15 -5.28 16.68
CA MET A 239 -17.45 -3.99 16.52
C MET A 239 -16.13 -4.16 15.76
N ILE A 240 -15.35 -5.20 16.05
CA ILE A 240 -14.09 -5.50 15.34
C ILE A 240 -14.37 -5.75 13.85
N MET A 241 -15.38 -6.56 13.51
CA MET A 241 -15.76 -6.82 12.11
C MET A 241 -16.17 -5.53 11.39
N ALA A 242 -16.91 -4.64 12.04
CA ALA A 242 -17.24 -3.33 11.49
C ALA A 242 -15.97 -2.50 11.21
N GLY A 243 -15.03 -2.48 12.15
CA GLY A 243 -13.73 -1.81 11.98
C GLY A 243 -12.90 -2.37 10.81
N ILE A 244 -12.84 -3.70 10.68
CA ILE A 244 -12.12 -4.37 9.59
C ILE A 244 -12.76 -4.06 8.23
N VAL A 245 -14.09 -4.10 8.13
CA VAL A 245 -14.81 -3.76 6.89
C VAL A 245 -14.48 -2.33 6.47
N ILE A 246 -14.60 -1.35 7.39
CA ILE A 246 -14.28 0.05 7.09
C ILE A 246 -12.80 0.20 6.70
N ALA A 247 -11.88 -0.47 7.40
CA ALA A 247 -10.45 -0.44 7.08
C ALA A 247 -10.11 -1.04 5.71
N THR A 248 -10.92 -1.97 5.22
CA THR A 248 -10.72 -2.61 3.91
C THR A 248 -11.22 -1.73 2.75
N LEU A 249 -12.21 -0.85 2.98
CA LEU A 249 -12.81 -0.03 1.93
C LEU A 249 -11.80 0.82 1.13
N PRO A 250 -10.86 1.57 1.73
CA PRO A 250 -9.94 2.40 0.97
C PRO A 250 -9.04 1.59 0.03
N THR A 251 -8.55 0.43 0.46
CA THR A 251 -7.73 -0.44 -0.38
C THR A 251 -8.54 -1.05 -1.52
N ALA A 252 -9.78 -1.47 -1.24
CA ALA A 252 -10.69 -1.98 -2.26
C ALA A 252 -11.04 -0.89 -3.30
N ILE A 253 -11.38 0.32 -2.85
CA ILE A 253 -11.70 1.46 -3.73
C ILE A 253 -10.51 1.78 -4.64
N VAL A 254 -9.31 1.94 -4.08
CA VAL A 254 -8.10 2.24 -4.86
C VAL A 254 -7.83 1.13 -5.87
N PHE A 255 -7.94 -0.13 -5.47
CA PHE A 255 -7.74 -1.27 -6.37
C PHE A 255 -8.76 -1.26 -7.53
N PHE A 256 -10.06 -1.16 -7.24
CA PHE A 256 -11.09 -1.20 -8.29
C PHE A 256 -11.03 -0.01 -9.25
N LEU A 257 -10.67 1.18 -8.77
CA LEU A 257 -10.50 2.36 -9.61
C LEU A 257 -9.29 2.25 -10.55
N MET A 258 -8.20 1.61 -10.08
CA MET A 258 -6.91 1.62 -10.77
C MET A 258 -6.53 0.27 -11.42
N GLN A 259 -7.31 -0.80 -11.22
CA GLN A 259 -6.98 -2.17 -11.68
C GLN A 259 -6.67 -2.26 -13.18
N LYS A 260 -7.37 -1.50 -14.04
CA LYS A 260 -7.12 -1.47 -15.49
C LYS A 260 -5.69 -1.00 -15.81
N HIS A 261 -5.21 -0.01 -15.10
CA HIS A 261 -3.86 0.52 -15.27
C HIS A 261 -2.80 -0.38 -14.65
N PHE A 262 -3.14 -1.07 -13.55
CA PHE A 262 -2.26 -2.04 -12.90
C PHE A 262 -1.92 -3.20 -13.84
N VAL A 263 -2.92 -3.82 -14.47
CA VAL A 263 -2.73 -4.90 -15.44
C VAL A 263 -1.90 -4.43 -16.63
N ALA A 264 -2.19 -3.23 -17.17
CA ALA A 264 -1.42 -2.67 -18.29
C ALA A 264 0.04 -2.35 -17.90
N GLY A 265 0.28 -1.85 -16.68
CA GLY A 265 1.63 -1.54 -16.18
C GLY A 265 2.48 -2.78 -15.91
N MET A 266 1.86 -3.88 -15.48
CA MET A 266 2.55 -5.16 -15.29
C MET A 266 2.82 -5.89 -16.61
N LEU A 267 1.89 -5.85 -17.56
CA LEU A 267 2.03 -6.52 -18.85
C LEU A 267 2.89 -5.71 -19.85
N GLY A 268 3.02 -4.41 -19.68
CA GLY A 268 3.88 -3.55 -20.50
C GLY A 268 5.36 -3.89 -20.38
N SER A 269 5.77 -4.55 -19.30
CA SER A 269 7.13 -5.08 -19.12
C SER A 269 7.36 -6.44 -19.81
N VAL A 270 6.32 -7.07 -20.38
CA VAL A 270 6.38 -8.44 -20.96
C VAL A 270 6.27 -8.43 -22.48
N LYS A 271 5.98 -7.28 -23.10
CA LYS A 271 6.00 -7.14 -24.57
C LYS A 271 7.31 -6.46 -25.00
N GLY A 272 8.38 -7.20 -24.87
CA GLY A 272 9.64 -6.97 -25.55
C GLY A 272 9.93 -8.16 -26.43
#